data_aae33f8ea3df874fa60bec18b2a3020b
#
_entry.id   aae33f8ea3df874fa60bec18b2a3020b
#
_cell.length_a   1.000
_cell.length_b   1.000
_cell.length_c   1.000
_cell.angle_alpha   90.00
_cell.angle_beta   90.00
_cell.angle_gamma   90.00
#
_symmetry.space_group_name_H-M   'P 1'
#
loop_
_entity.id
_entity.type
_entity.pdbx_description
1 polymer ?
#
loop_
_entity_poly.entity_id
_entity_poly.type
_entity_poly.pdbx_seq_one_letter_code
_entity_poly.pdbx_strand_id
1 'polypeptide(L)'
;MINVCDINVMKPLLAEHGFHFSKAKGQNFLTASWVPQQIAEDSGVDRQTGVLEIGPGIGPLTQQLALRAGKVCAVELDTRLAPILKQTVGEFDNLEIIWSDVLKQDIPALVAEKFSGLRPAACANLPYYITSPILTALLEARCFDSVTVMVQKEVAQRIAAKPGSANYSAFTVFCQYYAEPNILFDVPPHCFMPQPKVTSAVIMLKVRQDIPWQIEDEAIFFRLVRASFAMRRKTLQNGLVSGFPELGKAGISEVIAACGLPANVRGETLDIPTFAALANEIARRRL
;
A
#
# COMPACT_ATOMS: atom_id res chain seq x y z
N MET A 1 -29.13 -8.92 1.12
CA MET A 1 -27.93 -8.04 1.28
C MET A 1 -28.33 -6.57 1.23
N ILE A 2 -27.94 -5.77 2.23
CA ILE A 2 -28.24 -4.34 2.35
C ILE A 2 -27.29 -3.54 1.44
N ASN A 3 -27.79 -2.62 0.59
CA ASN A 3 -26.94 -1.73 -0.20
C ASN A 3 -26.43 -0.57 0.67
N VAL A 4 -25.30 -0.76 1.32
CA VAL A 4 -24.69 0.25 2.22
C VAL A 4 -24.09 1.45 1.49
N CYS A 5 -24.00 1.44 0.16
CA CYS A 5 -23.61 2.61 -0.63
C CYS A 5 -24.79 3.55 -0.91
N ASP A 6 -26.05 3.12 -0.74
CA ASP A 6 -27.19 4.02 -0.84
C ASP A 6 -27.23 4.94 0.39
N ILE A 7 -27.16 6.25 0.16
CA ILE A 7 -27.15 7.25 1.22
C ILE A 7 -28.46 7.23 2.06
N ASN A 8 -29.59 6.80 1.44
CA ASN A 8 -30.88 6.65 2.12
C ASN A 8 -30.93 5.42 3.02
N VAL A 9 -30.02 4.45 2.82
CA VAL A 9 -29.81 3.29 3.68
C VAL A 9 -28.72 3.57 4.70
N MET A 10 -27.61 4.14 4.25
CA MET A 10 -26.44 4.42 5.09
C MET A 10 -26.75 5.35 6.26
N LYS A 11 -27.42 6.51 6.00
CA LYS A 11 -27.70 7.49 7.05
C LYS A 11 -28.58 6.96 8.17
N PRO A 12 -29.74 6.32 7.92
CA PRO A 12 -30.54 5.66 8.96
C PRO A 12 -29.75 4.59 9.71
N LEU A 13 -28.99 3.75 9.02
CA LEU A 13 -28.16 2.71 9.63
C LEU A 13 -27.16 3.29 10.62
N LEU A 14 -26.42 4.34 10.23
CA LEU A 14 -25.46 5.02 11.11
C LEU A 14 -26.16 5.67 12.30
N ALA A 15 -27.34 6.29 12.09
CA ALA A 15 -28.13 6.94 13.14
C ALA A 15 -28.69 5.92 14.14
N GLU A 16 -29.21 4.78 13.69
CA GLU A 16 -29.69 3.68 14.52
C GLU A 16 -28.65 3.20 15.54
N HIS A 17 -27.38 3.15 15.12
CA HIS A 17 -26.25 2.74 15.96
C HIS A 17 -25.52 3.94 16.63
N GLY A 18 -26.07 5.16 16.57
CA GLY A 18 -25.44 6.35 17.15
C GLY A 18 -24.02 6.63 16.63
N PHE A 19 -23.74 6.20 15.38
CA PHE A 19 -22.40 6.33 14.81
C PHE A 19 -22.17 7.74 14.25
N HIS A 20 -21.04 8.34 14.66
CA HIS A 20 -20.57 9.62 14.17
C HIS A 20 -19.20 9.49 13.52
N PHE A 21 -19.04 10.13 12.37
CA PHE A 21 -17.76 10.12 11.64
C PHE A 21 -16.63 10.70 12.47
N SER A 22 -15.52 10.01 12.49
CA SER A 22 -14.30 10.46 13.15
C SER A 22 -13.33 11.05 12.13
N LYS A 23 -13.12 12.38 12.17
CA LYS A 23 -12.08 13.03 11.34
C LYS A 23 -10.69 12.49 11.65
N ALA A 24 -10.41 12.17 12.91
CA ALA A 24 -9.12 11.61 13.34
C ALA A 24 -8.84 10.23 12.73
N LYS A 25 -9.89 9.47 12.41
CA LYS A 25 -9.78 8.15 11.76
C LYS A 25 -9.86 8.23 10.24
N GLY A 26 -9.99 9.44 9.66
CA GLY A 26 -10.04 9.63 8.20
C GLY A 26 -11.19 8.88 7.52
N GLN A 27 -12.31 8.68 8.21
CA GLN A 27 -13.46 7.89 7.72
C GLN A 27 -14.18 8.61 6.60
N ASN A 28 -14.13 8.03 5.39
CA ASN A 28 -14.88 8.45 4.21
C ASN A 28 -15.53 7.18 3.63
N PHE A 29 -16.85 7.02 3.85
CA PHE A 29 -17.58 5.83 3.39
C PHE A 29 -18.03 6.00 1.94
N LEU A 30 -17.97 4.93 1.18
CA LEU A 30 -18.39 4.91 -0.22
C LEU A 30 -19.91 5.04 -0.33
N THR A 31 -20.36 5.93 -1.22
CA THR A 31 -21.77 6.17 -1.56
C THR A 31 -22.11 5.79 -3.01
N ALA A 32 -21.13 5.26 -3.74
CA ALA A 32 -21.27 4.83 -5.13
C ALA A 32 -20.98 3.33 -5.23
N SER A 33 -22.01 2.52 -5.48
CA SER A 33 -21.92 1.05 -5.47
C SER A 33 -20.98 0.48 -6.53
N TRP A 34 -20.78 1.19 -7.65
CA TRP A 34 -19.87 0.76 -8.70
C TRP A 34 -18.40 0.68 -8.22
N VAL A 35 -18.00 1.53 -7.25
CA VAL A 35 -16.62 1.58 -6.78
C VAL A 35 -16.18 0.27 -6.12
N PRO A 36 -16.84 -0.23 -5.05
CA PRO A 36 -16.44 -1.50 -4.44
C PRO A 36 -16.63 -2.69 -5.38
N GLN A 37 -17.61 -2.66 -6.29
CA GLN A 37 -17.78 -3.68 -7.33
C GLN A 37 -16.56 -3.72 -8.25
N GLN A 38 -16.16 -2.57 -8.80
CA GLN A 38 -15.03 -2.47 -9.70
C GLN A 38 -13.70 -2.82 -9.02
N ILE A 39 -13.50 -2.42 -7.74
CA ILE A 39 -12.31 -2.83 -6.97
C ILE A 39 -12.23 -4.36 -6.88
N ALA A 40 -13.33 -5.01 -6.51
CA ALA A 40 -13.36 -6.46 -6.35
C ALA A 40 -13.21 -7.21 -7.69
N GLU A 41 -13.70 -6.65 -8.80
CA GLU A 41 -13.53 -7.20 -10.16
C GLU A 41 -12.09 -7.06 -10.64
N ASP A 42 -11.54 -5.84 -10.61
CA ASP A 42 -10.21 -5.54 -11.14
C ASP A 42 -9.09 -6.12 -10.27
N SER A 43 -9.36 -6.43 -8.99
CA SER A 43 -8.39 -7.10 -8.11
C SER A 43 -8.09 -8.55 -8.52
N GLY A 44 -8.90 -9.15 -9.38
CA GLY A 44 -8.75 -10.55 -9.80
C GLY A 44 -9.08 -11.57 -8.72
N VAL A 45 -9.82 -11.17 -7.69
CA VAL A 45 -10.26 -12.04 -6.59
C VAL A 45 -11.32 -13.04 -7.09
N ASP A 46 -11.10 -14.31 -6.80
CA ASP A 46 -11.97 -15.44 -7.13
C ASP A 46 -12.09 -16.43 -5.96
N ARG A 47 -12.82 -17.53 -6.15
CA ARG A 47 -13.03 -18.56 -5.12
C ARG A 47 -11.75 -19.25 -4.62
N GLN A 48 -10.64 -19.12 -5.31
CA GLN A 48 -9.35 -19.65 -4.88
C GLN A 48 -8.52 -18.58 -4.13
N THR A 49 -9.07 -17.40 -3.88
CA THR A 49 -8.39 -16.28 -3.25
C THR A 49 -8.82 -16.12 -1.79
N GLY A 50 -7.84 -16.03 -0.87
CA GLY A 50 -8.01 -15.54 0.49
C GLY A 50 -7.68 -14.05 0.56
N VAL A 51 -8.62 -13.22 0.98
CA VAL A 51 -8.46 -11.75 0.98
C VAL A 51 -8.31 -11.21 2.38
N LEU A 52 -7.20 -10.51 2.64
CA LEU A 52 -7.06 -9.64 3.80
C LEU A 52 -7.62 -8.26 3.45
N GLU A 53 -8.74 -7.88 4.05
CA GLU A 53 -9.30 -6.54 3.94
C GLU A 53 -8.87 -5.68 5.13
N ILE A 54 -8.43 -4.44 4.87
CA ILE A 54 -8.05 -3.51 5.93
C ILE A 54 -9.05 -2.35 5.98
N GLY A 55 -9.70 -2.20 7.15
CA GLY A 55 -10.69 -1.17 7.38
C GLY A 55 -11.97 -1.37 6.58
N PRO A 56 -12.75 -2.44 6.85
CA PRO A 56 -14.02 -2.70 6.15
C PRO A 56 -15.04 -1.56 6.29
N GLY A 57 -14.90 -0.71 7.31
CA GLY A 57 -15.83 0.38 7.59
C GLY A 57 -17.23 -0.13 7.85
N ILE A 58 -18.21 0.21 7.00
CA ILE A 58 -19.58 -0.30 7.08
C ILE A 58 -19.84 -1.47 6.11
N GLY A 59 -18.80 -2.00 5.48
CA GLY A 59 -18.82 -3.23 4.72
C GLY A 59 -19.05 -3.17 3.20
N PRO A 60 -18.99 -2.02 2.49
CA PRO A 60 -19.30 -1.98 1.06
C PRO A 60 -18.33 -2.80 0.21
N LEU A 61 -17.03 -2.73 0.50
CA LEU A 61 -16.03 -3.55 -0.20
C LEU A 61 -16.06 -4.98 0.31
N THR A 62 -16.23 -5.20 1.60
CA THR A 62 -16.36 -6.51 2.24
C THR A 62 -17.44 -7.38 1.57
N GLN A 63 -18.63 -6.78 1.29
CA GLN A 63 -19.72 -7.47 0.57
C GLN A 63 -19.25 -7.98 -0.80
N GLN A 64 -18.58 -7.14 -1.58
CA GLN A 64 -18.13 -7.50 -2.92
C GLN A 64 -17.01 -8.54 -2.91
N LEU A 65 -16.11 -8.45 -1.92
CA LEU A 65 -15.06 -9.44 -1.73
C LEU A 65 -15.63 -10.79 -1.27
N ALA A 66 -16.56 -10.81 -0.29
CA ALA A 66 -17.16 -12.03 0.22
C ALA A 66 -17.99 -12.77 -0.85
N LEU A 67 -18.63 -12.05 -1.76
CA LEU A 67 -19.33 -12.64 -2.91
C LEU A 67 -18.40 -13.38 -3.87
N ARG A 68 -17.12 -12.98 -3.98
CA ARG A 68 -16.16 -13.48 -4.97
C ARG A 68 -15.11 -14.41 -4.38
N ALA A 69 -14.55 -14.03 -3.24
CA ALA A 69 -13.43 -14.73 -2.59
C ALA A 69 -13.82 -16.10 -2.03
N GLY A 70 -12.83 -16.97 -1.87
CA GLY A 70 -12.96 -18.21 -1.09
C GLY A 70 -13.08 -17.90 0.40
N LYS A 71 -12.28 -16.95 0.90
CA LYS A 71 -12.32 -16.46 2.28
C LYS A 71 -11.95 -14.97 2.35
N VAL A 72 -12.60 -14.25 3.25
CA VAL A 72 -12.26 -12.87 3.59
C VAL A 72 -11.94 -12.78 5.08
N CYS A 73 -10.79 -12.18 5.41
CA CYS A 73 -10.43 -11.80 6.77
C CYS A 73 -10.32 -10.27 6.80
N ALA A 74 -11.22 -9.59 7.52
CA ALA A 74 -11.24 -8.14 7.61
C ALA A 74 -10.67 -7.69 8.96
N VAL A 75 -9.71 -6.76 8.96
CA VAL A 75 -9.13 -6.18 10.18
C VAL A 75 -9.65 -4.77 10.36
N GLU A 76 -10.39 -4.54 11.49
CA GLU A 76 -11.00 -3.25 11.80
C GLU A 76 -10.53 -2.74 13.17
N LEU A 77 -10.14 -1.48 13.21
CA LEU A 77 -9.68 -0.81 14.42
C LEU A 77 -10.85 -0.25 15.25
N ASP A 78 -11.93 0.20 14.59
CA ASP A 78 -13.03 0.89 15.23
C ASP A 78 -14.14 -0.08 15.67
N THR A 79 -14.05 -0.57 16.90
CA THR A 79 -15.04 -1.50 17.46
C THR A 79 -16.47 -0.97 17.52
N ARG A 80 -16.70 0.36 17.37
CA ARG A 80 -18.04 0.95 17.27
C ARG A 80 -18.78 0.50 16.00
N LEU A 81 -18.05 0.00 15.00
CA LEU A 81 -18.62 -0.54 13.76
C LEU A 81 -19.13 -1.98 13.90
N ALA A 82 -18.87 -2.66 15.04
CA ALA A 82 -19.25 -4.05 15.23
C ALA A 82 -20.75 -4.32 15.01
N PRO A 83 -21.70 -3.56 15.60
CA PRO A 83 -23.13 -3.82 15.37
C PRO A 83 -23.54 -3.53 13.92
N ILE A 84 -22.92 -2.54 13.28
CA ILE A 84 -23.18 -2.19 11.87
C ILE A 84 -22.69 -3.31 10.95
N LEU A 85 -21.44 -3.77 11.12
CA LEU A 85 -20.89 -4.86 10.31
C LEU A 85 -21.65 -6.18 10.52
N LYS A 86 -22.12 -6.46 11.73
CA LYS A 86 -23.01 -7.61 11.97
C LYS A 86 -24.28 -7.55 11.11
N GLN A 87 -24.86 -6.35 10.93
CA GLN A 87 -26.07 -6.16 10.14
C GLN A 87 -25.81 -6.16 8.64
N THR A 88 -24.66 -5.63 8.19
CA THR A 88 -24.37 -5.41 6.77
C THR A 88 -23.66 -6.57 6.10
N VAL A 89 -22.85 -7.34 6.83
CA VAL A 89 -22.02 -8.43 6.29
C VAL A 89 -22.06 -9.71 7.12
N GLY A 90 -22.84 -9.75 8.19
CA GLY A 90 -22.90 -10.91 9.09
C GLY A 90 -23.55 -12.15 8.47
N GLU A 91 -24.11 -12.07 7.27
CA GLU A 91 -24.71 -13.21 6.53
C GLU A 91 -23.66 -14.03 5.75
N PHE A 92 -22.39 -13.57 5.65
CA PHE A 92 -21.36 -14.26 4.88
C PHE A 92 -20.59 -15.26 5.75
N ASP A 93 -20.73 -16.55 5.46
CA ASP A 93 -20.04 -17.64 6.18
C ASP A 93 -18.53 -17.67 5.91
N ASN A 94 -18.07 -17.08 4.79
CA ASN A 94 -16.66 -17.01 4.41
C ASN A 94 -15.96 -15.74 4.89
N LEU A 95 -16.59 -14.95 5.78
CA LEU A 95 -16.05 -13.72 6.35
C LEU A 95 -15.69 -13.89 7.83
N GLU A 96 -14.51 -13.43 8.20
CA GLU A 96 -14.08 -13.28 9.59
C GLU A 96 -13.63 -11.82 9.83
N ILE A 97 -14.05 -11.21 10.93
CA ILE A 97 -13.64 -9.85 11.31
C ILE A 97 -12.76 -9.91 12.56
N ILE A 98 -11.56 -9.33 12.45
CA ILE A 98 -10.60 -9.21 13.55
C ILE A 98 -10.58 -7.75 14.02
N TRP A 99 -10.90 -7.54 15.29
CA TRP A 99 -10.92 -6.21 15.92
C TRP A 99 -9.53 -5.87 16.44
N SER A 100 -8.72 -5.23 15.61
CA SER A 100 -7.33 -4.91 15.94
C SER A 100 -6.77 -3.80 15.06
N ASP A 101 -5.60 -3.28 15.47
CA ASP A 101 -4.73 -2.46 14.63
C ASP A 101 -3.91 -3.38 13.70
N VAL A 102 -4.07 -3.25 12.40
CA VAL A 102 -3.35 -4.08 11.42
C VAL A 102 -1.82 -3.93 11.52
N LEU A 103 -1.33 -2.75 11.93
CA LEU A 103 0.11 -2.52 12.11
C LEU A 103 0.70 -3.24 13.33
N LYS A 104 -0.15 -3.83 14.19
CA LYS A 104 0.25 -4.66 15.33
C LYS A 104 0.10 -6.15 15.07
N GLN A 105 -0.40 -6.54 13.90
CA GLN A 105 -0.56 -7.94 13.52
C GLN A 105 0.73 -8.48 12.91
N ASP A 106 1.00 -9.74 13.20
CA ASP A 106 1.94 -10.56 12.41
C ASP A 106 1.21 -10.97 11.13
N ILE A 107 1.32 -10.14 10.07
CA ILE A 107 0.61 -10.35 8.80
C ILE A 107 0.94 -11.70 8.17
N PRO A 108 2.22 -12.12 8.05
CA PRO A 108 2.57 -13.44 7.54
C PRO A 108 1.90 -14.58 8.31
N ALA A 109 1.94 -14.56 9.65
CA ALA A 109 1.31 -15.59 10.48
C ALA A 109 -0.21 -15.60 10.30
N LEU A 110 -0.85 -14.41 10.25
CA LEU A 110 -2.28 -14.27 10.02
C LEU A 110 -2.69 -14.85 8.67
N VAL A 111 -1.95 -14.52 7.61
CA VAL A 111 -2.20 -15.03 6.24
C VAL A 111 -2.05 -16.54 6.18
N ALA A 112 -0.99 -17.09 6.78
CA ALA A 112 -0.75 -18.53 6.82
C ALA A 112 -1.88 -19.28 7.58
N GLU A 113 -2.36 -18.72 8.69
CA GLU A 113 -3.45 -19.30 9.47
C GLU A 113 -4.79 -19.25 8.73
N LYS A 114 -5.12 -18.06 8.15
CA LYS A 114 -6.46 -17.81 7.63
C LYS A 114 -6.67 -18.30 6.20
N PHE A 115 -5.61 -18.36 5.36
CA PHE A 115 -5.74 -18.59 3.92
C PHE A 115 -5.05 -19.89 3.44
N SER A 116 -4.97 -20.90 4.31
CA SER A 116 -4.41 -22.20 3.92
C SER A 116 -5.09 -22.77 2.67
N GLY A 117 -4.27 -23.05 1.63
CA GLY A 117 -4.75 -23.58 0.34
C GLY A 117 -5.39 -22.53 -0.59
N LEU A 118 -5.39 -21.26 -0.22
CA LEU A 118 -5.87 -20.15 -1.05
C LEU A 118 -4.70 -19.24 -1.47
N ARG A 119 -4.87 -18.54 -2.59
CA ARG A 119 -3.94 -17.50 -3.04
C ARG A 119 -4.17 -16.23 -2.20
N PRO A 120 -3.16 -15.73 -1.46
CA PRO A 120 -3.37 -14.57 -0.61
C PRO A 120 -3.38 -13.27 -1.42
N ALA A 121 -4.38 -12.43 -1.19
CA ALA A 121 -4.44 -11.06 -1.71
C ALA A 121 -4.83 -10.08 -0.58
N ALA A 122 -4.45 -8.82 -0.72
CA ALA A 122 -4.93 -7.76 0.16
C ALA A 122 -5.77 -6.76 -0.64
N CYS A 123 -6.91 -6.34 -0.06
CA CYS A 123 -7.76 -5.30 -0.62
C CYS A 123 -8.14 -4.29 0.45
N ALA A 124 -8.14 -2.99 0.12
CA ALA A 124 -8.53 -1.98 1.10
C ALA A 124 -8.97 -0.65 0.47
N ASN A 125 -9.92 0.01 1.13
CA ASN A 125 -10.11 1.46 1.03
C ASN A 125 -9.36 2.13 2.18
N LEU A 126 -8.08 2.51 1.95
CA LEU A 126 -7.19 2.93 3.03
C LEU A 126 -7.48 4.36 3.53
N PRO A 127 -7.47 4.57 4.86
CA PRO A 127 -7.45 5.92 5.40
C PRO A 127 -6.18 6.66 4.96
N TYR A 128 -6.34 7.91 4.45
CA TYR A 128 -5.24 8.63 3.78
C TYR A 128 -4.05 8.93 4.68
N TYR A 129 -4.29 9.15 5.99
CA TYR A 129 -3.22 9.50 6.94
C TYR A 129 -2.27 8.35 7.28
N ILE A 130 -2.67 7.09 7.00
CA ILE A 130 -1.92 5.88 7.37
C ILE A 130 -1.59 5.00 6.16
N THR A 131 -1.84 5.48 4.95
CA THR A 131 -1.63 4.73 3.70
C THR A 131 -0.21 4.17 3.58
N SER A 132 0.82 5.01 3.78
CA SER A 132 2.21 4.56 3.60
C SER A 132 2.65 3.51 4.62
N PRO A 133 2.39 3.66 5.94
CA PRO A 133 2.68 2.59 6.91
C PRO A 133 1.99 1.25 6.59
N ILE A 134 0.70 1.28 6.18
CA ILE A 134 -0.01 0.04 5.85
C ILE A 134 0.56 -0.61 4.60
N LEU A 135 0.79 0.16 3.52
CA LEU A 135 1.41 -0.39 2.31
C LEU A 135 2.82 -0.95 2.58
N THR A 136 3.60 -0.27 3.43
CA THR A 136 4.91 -0.79 3.86
C THR A 136 4.76 -2.15 4.52
N ALA A 137 3.87 -2.28 5.51
CA ALA A 137 3.66 -3.54 6.23
C ALA A 137 3.17 -4.67 5.30
N LEU A 138 2.24 -4.37 4.37
CA LEU A 138 1.73 -5.35 3.42
C LEU A 138 2.81 -5.85 2.45
N LEU A 139 3.66 -4.96 1.94
CA LEU A 139 4.71 -5.31 0.98
C LEU A 139 5.90 -6.01 1.65
N GLU A 140 6.30 -5.58 2.85
CA GLU A 140 7.36 -6.23 3.62
C GLU A 140 6.97 -7.63 4.11
N ALA A 141 5.66 -7.88 4.29
CA ALA A 141 5.15 -9.21 4.64
C ALA A 141 5.45 -10.28 3.58
N ARG A 142 5.64 -9.91 2.30
CA ARG A 142 6.01 -10.82 1.19
C ARG A 142 5.14 -12.08 1.08
N CYS A 143 3.91 -12.02 1.53
CA CYS A 143 3.01 -13.17 1.58
C CYS A 143 1.78 -13.03 0.68
N PHE A 144 1.68 -11.97 -0.11
CA PHE A 144 0.56 -11.72 -1.01
C PHE A 144 0.96 -11.86 -2.48
N ASP A 145 0.04 -12.30 -3.32
CA ASP A 145 0.17 -12.27 -4.77
C ASP A 145 -0.10 -10.85 -5.31
N SER A 146 -1.05 -10.16 -4.69
CA SER A 146 -1.44 -8.79 -5.07
C SER A 146 -1.94 -7.98 -3.87
N VAL A 147 -1.76 -6.66 -3.96
CA VAL A 147 -2.30 -5.68 -3.02
C VAL A 147 -3.06 -4.63 -3.82
N THR A 148 -4.40 -4.63 -3.73
CA THR A 148 -5.26 -3.67 -4.41
C THR A 148 -5.83 -2.68 -3.42
N VAL A 149 -5.48 -1.41 -3.56
CA VAL A 149 -5.88 -0.39 -2.59
C VAL A 149 -6.42 0.87 -3.25
N MET A 150 -7.41 1.47 -2.61
CA MET A 150 -7.83 2.82 -2.92
C MET A 150 -7.10 3.81 -2.02
N VAL A 151 -6.44 4.79 -2.63
CA VAL A 151 -5.61 5.80 -1.97
C VAL A 151 -5.85 7.18 -2.61
N GLN A 152 -5.28 8.26 -2.07
CA GLN A 152 -5.29 9.55 -2.76
C GLN A 152 -4.60 9.42 -4.13
N LYS A 153 -5.15 10.05 -5.17
CA LYS A 153 -4.62 9.99 -6.54
C LYS A 153 -3.13 10.37 -6.62
N GLU A 154 -2.72 11.38 -5.86
CA GLU A 154 -1.30 11.77 -5.78
C GLU A 154 -0.41 10.64 -5.25
N VAL A 155 -0.90 9.87 -4.27
CA VAL A 155 -0.16 8.72 -3.72
C VAL A 155 -0.05 7.61 -4.76
N ALA A 156 -1.12 7.28 -5.48
CA ALA A 156 -1.09 6.30 -6.56
C ALA A 156 -0.10 6.72 -7.66
N GLN A 157 -0.16 7.99 -8.09
CA GLN A 157 0.78 8.56 -9.07
C GLN A 157 2.23 8.53 -8.59
N ARG A 158 2.46 8.74 -7.29
CA ARG A 158 3.80 8.65 -6.68
C ARG A 158 4.30 7.21 -6.69
N ILE A 159 3.47 6.23 -6.36
CA ILE A 159 3.84 4.81 -6.38
C ILE A 159 4.18 4.36 -7.81
N ALA A 160 3.43 4.80 -8.82
CA ALA A 160 3.61 4.42 -10.22
C ALA A 160 4.59 5.35 -10.98
N ALA A 161 5.26 6.28 -10.32
CA ALA A 161 6.15 7.27 -10.94
C ALA A 161 7.37 6.60 -11.57
N LYS A 162 7.90 7.23 -12.63
CA LYS A 162 9.14 6.79 -13.32
C LYS A 162 10.33 7.61 -12.84
N PRO A 163 11.56 7.06 -12.88
CA PRO A 163 12.79 7.82 -12.61
C PRO A 163 12.82 9.15 -13.39
N GLY A 164 13.27 10.21 -12.74
CA GLY A 164 13.35 11.56 -13.30
C GLY A 164 12.04 12.35 -13.29
N SER A 165 10.91 11.74 -12.95
CA SER A 165 9.63 12.44 -12.87
C SER A 165 9.47 13.19 -11.53
N ALA A 166 8.60 14.21 -11.51
CA ALA A 166 8.37 15.05 -10.33
C ALA A 166 7.88 14.25 -9.11
N ASN A 167 7.10 13.20 -9.31
CA ASN A 167 6.52 12.38 -8.25
C ASN A 167 7.44 11.24 -7.79
N TYR A 168 8.56 10.99 -8.48
CA TYR A 168 9.47 9.90 -8.13
C TYR A 168 10.14 10.16 -6.76
N SER A 169 10.15 9.15 -5.91
CA SER A 169 10.54 9.28 -4.49
C SER A 169 11.10 7.98 -3.92
N ALA A 170 11.66 8.03 -2.72
CA ALA A 170 12.08 6.83 -2.00
C ALA A 170 10.92 5.83 -1.81
N PHE A 171 9.69 6.32 -1.58
CA PHE A 171 8.53 5.45 -1.46
C PHE A 171 8.14 4.79 -2.79
N THR A 172 8.37 5.47 -3.92
CA THR A 172 8.23 4.88 -5.26
C THR A 172 9.18 3.69 -5.44
N VAL A 173 10.46 3.90 -5.14
CA VAL A 173 11.48 2.84 -5.23
C VAL A 173 11.14 1.70 -4.29
N PHE A 174 10.72 1.99 -3.06
CA PHE A 174 10.27 0.98 -2.11
C PHE A 174 9.11 0.12 -2.67
N CYS A 175 8.02 0.74 -3.12
CA CYS A 175 6.88 0.00 -3.65
C CYS A 175 7.24 -0.82 -4.90
N GLN A 176 8.02 -0.23 -5.82
CA GLN A 176 8.40 -0.89 -7.07
C GLN A 176 9.48 -1.97 -6.88
N TYR A 177 10.22 -1.93 -5.79
CA TYR A 177 11.08 -3.01 -5.39
C TYR A 177 10.29 -4.28 -5.10
N TYR A 178 9.20 -4.18 -4.34
CA TYR A 178 8.37 -5.33 -3.96
C TYR A 178 7.30 -5.69 -4.99
N ALA A 179 6.83 -4.75 -5.82
CA ALA A 179 5.67 -4.96 -6.66
C ALA A 179 5.70 -4.17 -7.97
N GLU A 180 4.88 -4.58 -8.93
CA GLU A 180 4.59 -3.84 -10.16
C GLU A 180 3.29 -3.05 -9.98
N PRO A 181 3.35 -1.70 -9.97
CA PRO A 181 2.17 -0.87 -9.80
C PRO A 181 1.37 -0.72 -11.10
N ASN A 182 0.06 -0.83 -10.99
CA ASN A 182 -0.89 -0.53 -12.06
C ASN A 182 -2.05 0.31 -11.50
N ILE A 183 -2.20 1.56 -11.96
CA ILE A 183 -3.35 2.40 -11.60
C ILE A 183 -4.54 1.92 -12.42
N LEU A 184 -5.61 1.49 -11.75
CA LEU A 184 -6.78 0.91 -12.38
C LEU A 184 -7.77 1.99 -12.81
N PHE A 185 -8.25 2.81 -11.87
CA PHE A 185 -9.20 3.88 -12.15
C PHE A 185 -9.21 4.96 -11.06
N ASP A 186 -9.76 6.12 -11.40
CA ASP A 186 -9.95 7.24 -10.49
C ASP A 186 -11.34 7.16 -9.82
N VAL A 187 -11.42 7.64 -8.56
CA VAL A 187 -12.66 7.73 -7.79
C VAL A 187 -12.88 9.18 -7.35
N PRO A 188 -13.89 9.86 -7.93
CA PRO A 188 -14.17 11.26 -7.60
C PRO A 188 -14.65 11.45 -6.15
N PRO A 189 -14.45 12.65 -5.56
CA PRO A 189 -14.87 12.94 -4.18
C PRO A 189 -16.36 12.73 -3.89
N HIS A 190 -17.23 12.94 -4.87
CA HIS A 190 -18.68 12.77 -4.70
C HIS A 190 -19.12 11.31 -4.47
N CYS A 191 -18.19 10.34 -4.68
CA CYS A 191 -18.43 8.94 -4.36
C CYS A 191 -18.30 8.61 -2.86
N PHE A 192 -18.09 9.61 -2.00
CA PHE A 192 -17.85 9.42 -0.57
C PHE A 192 -18.74 10.29 0.31
N MET A 193 -18.97 9.82 1.53
CA MET A 193 -19.56 10.59 2.63
C MET A 193 -18.72 10.36 3.92
N PRO A 194 -18.18 11.42 4.54
CA PRO A 194 -18.01 12.79 4.02
C PRO A 194 -17.15 12.83 2.76
N GLN A 195 -17.35 13.85 1.91
CA GLN A 195 -16.53 13.99 0.71
C GLN A 195 -15.09 14.40 1.06
N PRO A 196 -14.07 13.68 0.58
CA PRO A 196 -12.69 14.13 0.69
C PRO A 196 -12.43 15.34 -0.21
N LYS A 197 -11.36 16.09 0.09
CA LYS A 197 -10.98 17.26 -0.70
C LYS A 197 -10.28 16.93 -2.02
N VAL A 198 -9.89 15.69 -2.21
CA VAL A 198 -9.05 15.23 -3.33
C VAL A 198 -9.66 13.99 -3.97
N THR A 199 -9.37 13.80 -5.24
CA THR A 199 -9.71 12.57 -5.98
C THR A 199 -8.89 11.40 -5.42
N SER A 200 -9.51 10.24 -5.32
CA SER A 200 -8.85 8.97 -5.02
C SER A 200 -8.51 8.23 -6.31
N ALA A 201 -7.66 7.25 -6.21
CA ALA A 201 -7.40 6.29 -7.28
C ALA A 201 -7.26 4.89 -6.68
N VAL A 202 -7.69 3.90 -7.44
CA VAL A 202 -7.45 2.50 -7.13
C VAL A 202 -6.19 2.07 -7.86
N ILE A 203 -5.26 1.47 -7.10
CA ILE A 203 -4.00 0.96 -7.61
C ILE A 203 -3.84 -0.50 -7.19
N MET A 204 -3.44 -1.35 -8.14
CA MET A 204 -3.03 -2.72 -7.89
C MET A 204 -1.52 -2.81 -7.91
N LEU A 205 -0.95 -3.43 -6.91
CA LEU A 205 0.45 -3.76 -6.75
C LEU A 205 0.57 -5.29 -6.92
N LYS A 206 1.03 -5.74 -8.10
CA LYS A 206 1.34 -7.16 -8.32
C LYS A 206 2.64 -7.47 -7.61
N VAL A 207 2.57 -8.22 -6.52
CA VAL A 207 3.75 -8.51 -5.68
C VAL A 207 4.68 -9.45 -6.42
N ARG A 208 5.99 -9.14 -6.40
CA ARG A 208 7.02 -9.97 -7.01
C ARG A 208 7.27 -11.20 -6.15
N GLN A 209 7.19 -12.36 -6.73
CA GLN A 209 7.56 -13.60 -6.06
C GLN A 209 9.09 -13.68 -5.89
N ASP A 210 9.83 -13.24 -6.91
CA ASP A 210 11.29 -13.13 -6.89
C ASP A 210 11.70 -11.68 -7.17
N ILE A 211 12.68 -11.20 -6.42
CA ILE A 211 13.27 -9.89 -6.66
C ILE A 211 14.29 -10.02 -7.80
N PRO A 212 14.07 -9.33 -8.96
CA PRO A 212 14.88 -9.55 -10.15
C PRO A 212 16.28 -8.90 -10.07
N TRP A 213 16.57 -8.18 -9.00
CA TRP A 213 17.85 -7.49 -8.82
C TRP A 213 18.70 -8.19 -7.80
N GLN A 214 20.00 -8.41 -8.14
CA GLN A 214 20.96 -8.94 -7.18
C GLN A 214 21.33 -7.85 -6.18
N ILE A 215 20.90 -8.00 -4.93
CA ILE A 215 21.18 -7.09 -3.82
C ILE A 215 21.81 -7.89 -2.70
N GLU A 216 23.06 -7.56 -2.38
CA GLU A 216 23.87 -8.25 -1.36
C GLU A 216 23.38 -7.94 0.06
N ASP A 217 22.87 -6.71 0.28
CA ASP A 217 22.34 -6.25 1.57
C ASP A 217 21.15 -5.29 1.36
N GLU A 218 19.93 -5.76 1.67
CA GLU A 218 18.71 -4.97 1.56
C GLU A 218 18.70 -3.76 2.52
N ALA A 219 19.33 -3.87 3.69
CA ALA A 219 19.39 -2.76 4.64
C ALA A 219 20.24 -1.61 4.08
N ILE A 220 21.37 -1.93 3.44
CA ILE A 220 22.20 -0.95 2.71
C ILE A 220 21.42 -0.36 1.55
N PHE A 221 20.71 -1.18 0.76
CA PHE A 221 19.90 -0.73 -0.38
C PHE A 221 18.86 0.31 0.06
N PHE A 222 18.04 0.01 1.06
CA PHE A 222 17.02 0.95 1.51
C PHE A 222 17.59 2.16 2.25
N ARG A 223 18.75 2.03 2.92
CA ARG A 223 19.48 3.16 3.49
C ARG A 223 19.98 4.09 2.39
N LEU A 224 20.55 3.54 1.31
CA LEU A 224 21.00 4.28 0.13
C LEU A 224 19.84 5.02 -0.53
N VAL A 225 18.73 4.34 -0.79
CA VAL A 225 17.53 4.95 -1.37
C VAL A 225 17.06 6.14 -0.51
N ARG A 226 16.90 5.95 0.79
CA ARG A 226 16.48 7.04 1.70
C ARG A 226 17.45 8.23 1.66
N ALA A 227 18.75 7.97 1.71
CA ALA A 227 19.79 9.00 1.65
C ALA A 227 19.77 9.78 0.33
N SER A 228 19.53 9.09 -0.79
CA SER A 228 19.46 9.68 -2.14
C SER A 228 18.32 10.68 -2.30
N PHE A 229 17.21 10.50 -1.58
CA PHE A 229 16.04 11.39 -1.64
C PHE A 229 15.98 12.41 -0.49
N ALA A 230 16.85 12.31 0.51
CA ALA A 230 16.88 13.24 1.65
C ALA A 230 17.23 14.69 1.22
N MET A 231 18.04 14.83 0.19
CA MET A 231 18.49 16.13 -0.36
C MET A 231 18.15 16.26 -1.85
N ARG A 232 16.88 16.16 -2.21
CA ARG A 232 16.38 16.04 -3.59
C ARG A 232 16.97 17.07 -4.58
N ARG A 233 17.22 18.33 -4.15
CA ARG A 233 17.80 19.40 -4.99
C ARG A 233 19.33 19.36 -5.09
N LYS A 234 20.00 18.45 -4.40
CA LYS A 234 21.47 18.28 -4.41
C LYS A 234 21.87 17.06 -5.23
N THR A 235 23.18 16.95 -5.51
CA THR A 235 23.73 15.75 -6.16
C THR A 235 23.59 14.53 -5.25
N LEU A 236 23.60 13.34 -5.86
CA LEU A 236 23.60 12.05 -5.17
C LEU A 236 24.69 11.99 -4.09
N GLN A 237 25.92 12.46 -4.43
CA GLN A 237 27.05 12.49 -3.51
C GLN A 237 26.71 13.20 -2.19
N ASN A 238 26.04 14.34 -2.24
CA ASN A 238 25.71 15.09 -1.02
C ASN A 238 24.74 14.33 -0.11
N GLY A 239 23.75 13.62 -0.68
CA GLY A 239 22.83 12.76 0.07
C GLY A 239 23.56 11.57 0.68
N LEU A 240 24.41 10.92 -0.10
CA LEU A 240 25.12 9.71 0.33
C LEU A 240 26.19 9.98 1.39
N VAL A 241 26.90 11.09 1.33
CA VAL A 241 27.85 11.48 2.40
C VAL A 241 27.13 11.61 3.75
N SER A 242 25.93 12.15 3.77
CA SER A 242 25.11 12.21 5.00
C SER A 242 24.57 10.84 5.40
N GLY A 243 24.19 10.01 4.42
CA GLY A 243 23.65 8.68 4.65
C GLY A 243 24.71 7.64 5.03
N PHE A 244 25.97 7.81 4.62
CA PHE A 244 27.10 6.90 4.82
C PHE A 244 28.34 7.68 5.26
N PRO A 245 28.34 8.32 6.44
CA PRO A 245 29.46 9.14 6.90
C PRO A 245 30.76 8.35 7.04
N GLU A 246 30.68 7.04 7.26
CA GLU A 246 31.81 6.12 7.37
C GLU A 246 32.66 6.04 6.10
N LEU A 247 32.08 6.28 4.91
CA LEU A 247 32.83 6.28 3.64
C LEU A 247 33.43 7.63 3.30
N GLY A 248 32.98 8.70 3.92
CA GLY A 248 33.38 10.05 3.61
C GLY A 248 33.11 10.48 2.15
N LYS A 249 33.49 11.71 1.83
CA LYS A 249 33.26 12.27 0.49
C LYS A 249 34.03 11.56 -0.63
N ALA A 250 35.28 11.18 -0.35
CA ALA A 250 36.14 10.49 -1.32
C ALA A 250 35.61 9.10 -1.66
N GLY A 251 35.28 8.30 -0.64
CA GLY A 251 34.73 6.94 -0.86
C GLY A 251 33.39 6.96 -1.60
N ILE A 252 32.50 7.92 -1.29
CA ILE A 252 31.25 8.07 -2.05
C ILE A 252 31.51 8.47 -3.51
N SER A 253 32.49 9.35 -3.79
CA SER A 253 32.85 9.69 -5.17
C SER A 253 33.33 8.45 -5.95
N GLU A 254 34.14 7.61 -5.32
CA GLU A 254 34.63 6.37 -5.92
C GLU A 254 33.49 5.36 -6.16
N VAL A 255 32.55 5.20 -5.23
CA VAL A 255 31.35 4.37 -5.42
C VAL A 255 30.56 4.82 -6.65
N ILE A 256 30.28 6.11 -6.77
CA ILE A 256 29.54 6.70 -7.90
C ILE A 256 30.29 6.44 -9.21
N ALA A 257 31.60 6.66 -9.24
CA ALA A 257 32.45 6.45 -10.42
C ALA A 257 32.53 4.96 -10.80
N ALA A 258 32.66 4.05 -9.82
CA ALA A 258 32.72 2.61 -10.04
C ALA A 258 31.42 2.08 -10.70
N CYS A 259 30.28 2.73 -10.42
CA CYS A 259 28.99 2.42 -11.08
C CYS A 259 28.81 3.15 -12.44
N GLY A 260 29.84 3.81 -12.98
CA GLY A 260 29.78 4.50 -14.27
C GLY A 260 28.91 5.75 -14.29
N LEU A 261 28.59 6.33 -13.12
CA LEU A 261 27.70 7.46 -13.00
C LEU A 261 28.48 8.81 -12.99
N PRO A 262 27.91 9.88 -13.57
CA PRO A 262 28.53 11.19 -13.52
C PRO A 262 28.49 11.78 -12.11
N ALA A 263 29.51 12.55 -11.75
CA ALA A 263 29.65 13.14 -10.41
C ALA A 263 28.49 14.08 -10.00
N ASN A 264 27.78 14.64 -10.98
CA ASN A 264 26.64 15.54 -10.75
C ASN A 264 25.27 14.84 -10.79
N VAL A 265 25.25 13.52 -10.87
CA VAL A 265 23.99 12.73 -10.90
C VAL A 265 23.12 13.03 -9.68
N ARG A 266 21.80 12.98 -9.86
CA ARG A 266 20.82 13.12 -8.77
C ARG A 266 20.13 11.80 -8.50
N GLY A 267 19.83 11.50 -7.23
CA GLY A 267 19.15 10.27 -6.85
C GLY A 267 17.78 10.06 -7.53
N GLU A 268 17.05 11.15 -7.76
CA GLU A 268 15.72 11.09 -8.41
C GLU A 268 15.75 10.62 -9.88
N THR A 269 16.92 10.56 -10.51
CA THR A 269 17.06 10.10 -11.91
C THR A 269 17.42 8.62 -12.01
N LEU A 270 17.70 7.95 -10.89
CA LEU A 270 18.18 6.57 -10.86
C LEU A 270 17.03 5.57 -10.81
N ASP A 271 17.17 4.50 -11.55
CA ASP A 271 16.28 3.33 -11.48
C ASP A 271 16.73 2.32 -10.43
N ILE A 272 15.93 1.29 -10.18
CA ILE A 272 16.22 0.26 -9.16
C ILE A 272 17.49 -0.53 -9.47
N PRO A 273 17.77 -0.97 -10.72
CA PRO A 273 19.04 -1.62 -11.06
C PRO A 273 20.27 -0.77 -10.69
N THR A 274 20.21 0.52 -10.96
CA THR A 274 21.31 1.44 -10.62
C THR A 274 21.47 1.61 -9.10
N PHE A 275 20.34 1.71 -8.35
CA PHE A 275 20.40 1.68 -6.89
C PHE A 275 20.97 0.37 -6.34
N ALA A 276 20.65 -0.78 -6.95
CA ALA A 276 21.19 -2.07 -6.56
C ALA A 276 22.72 -2.14 -6.78
N ALA A 277 23.20 -1.68 -7.93
CA ALA A 277 24.63 -1.62 -8.23
C ALA A 277 25.39 -0.73 -7.21
N LEU A 278 24.84 0.45 -6.90
CA LEU A 278 25.41 1.34 -5.88
C LEU A 278 25.43 0.72 -4.49
N ALA A 279 24.34 0.04 -4.10
CA ALA A 279 24.24 -0.62 -2.80
C ALA A 279 25.27 -1.75 -2.65
N ASN A 280 25.46 -2.58 -3.68
CA ASN A 280 26.45 -3.65 -3.69
C ASN A 280 27.88 -3.09 -3.64
N GLU A 281 28.16 -2.02 -4.36
CA GLU A 281 29.47 -1.35 -4.31
C GLU A 281 29.77 -0.78 -2.92
N ILE A 282 28.75 -0.22 -2.24
CA ILE A 282 28.89 0.24 -0.85
C ILE A 282 29.12 -0.94 0.08
N ALA A 283 28.39 -2.04 -0.08
CA ALA A 283 28.53 -3.24 0.74
C ALA A 283 29.97 -3.80 0.69
N ARG A 284 30.55 -3.91 -0.51
CA ARG A 284 31.93 -4.40 -0.72
C ARG A 284 33.00 -3.52 -0.06
N ARG A 285 32.79 -2.21 0.05
CA ARG A 285 33.74 -1.29 0.66
C ARG A 285 33.63 -1.20 2.18
N ARG A 286 32.60 -1.77 2.78
CA ARG A 286 32.41 -1.83 4.23
C ARG A 286 32.99 -3.09 4.86
N LEU A 287 33.39 -4.07 4.03
CA LEU A 287 34.14 -5.26 4.44
C LEU A 287 35.65 -4.94 4.53
#